data_ab34914bbe3fec50cb9190cfe7b8df11
#
_entry.id   ab34914bbe3fec50cb9190cfe7b8df11
#
_cell.length_a   1.000
_cell.length_b   1.000
_cell.length_c   1.000
_cell.angle_alpha   90.00
_cell.angle_beta   90.00
_cell.angle_gamma   90.00
#
_symmetry.space_group_name_H-M   'P 1'
#
loop_
_entity.id
_entity.type
_entity.pdbx_description
1 polymer ?
#
loop_
_entity_poly.entity_id
_entity_poly.type
_entity_poly.pdbx_seq_one_letter_code
_entity_poly.pdbx_strand_id
1 'polypeptide(L)'
;MASAITRASRAAVGRMSSRGMASFSLPDLPYDYSALEPAISAEIMELHHSKHHQTYVNNVNVAMEKYADAQAKGDMATQIAMHDAIKFNGGGHVNHSIFWTNLCPAKDFEPPSGVLAAAIDTQFGSLEEFQGKFAATTAAVQGSGWGWLGYDKATGKLAIATTGNQDPLSTKGLVPLLGVDVWEHAYYLQYKNVRPDYLKAIWQVVSWKNVSERLEAAKQ
;
A
#
# COMPACT_ATOMS: atom_id res chain seq x y z
N MET A 1 17.32 64.05 -36.81
CA MET A 1 17.88 62.89 -36.14
C MET A 1 16.81 62.35 -35.17
N ALA A 2 16.10 61.33 -35.55
CA ALA A 2 14.99 60.79 -34.80
C ALA A 2 15.45 59.60 -33.92
N SER A 3 15.21 59.74 -32.61
CA SER A 3 15.51 58.71 -31.62
C SER A 3 14.37 57.67 -31.59
N ALA A 4 14.69 56.40 -31.87
CA ALA A 4 13.77 55.30 -31.80
C ALA A 4 13.71 54.79 -30.34
N ILE A 5 12.53 54.91 -29.75
CA ILE A 5 12.24 54.32 -28.41
C ILE A 5 11.78 52.87 -28.63
N THR A 6 12.59 51.95 -28.17
CA THR A 6 12.29 50.50 -28.21
C THR A 6 11.26 50.16 -27.12
N ARG A 7 10.08 49.73 -27.53
CA ARG A 7 9.03 49.18 -26.65
C ARG A 7 9.43 47.77 -26.19
N ALA A 8 9.74 47.63 -24.91
CA ALA A 8 9.91 46.31 -24.29
C ALA A 8 8.57 45.59 -24.21
N SER A 9 8.51 44.44 -24.85
CA SER A 9 7.37 43.54 -24.84
C SER A 9 7.26 42.89 -23.47
N ARG A 10 6.21 43.17 -22.71
CA ARG A 10 5.86 42.43 -21.49
C ARG A 10 5.33 41.08 -21.92
N ALA A 11 6.12 40.04 -21.73
CA ALA A 11 5.64 38.66 -21.82
C ALA A 11 4.52 38.44 -20.81
N ALA A 12 3.33 38.09 -21.30
CA ALA A 12 2.21 37.69 -20.48
C ALA A 12 2.56 36.34 -19.85
N VAL A 13 2.81 36.34 -18.54
CA VAL A 13 2.87 35.12 -17.74
C VAL A 13 1.44 34.58 -17.73
N GLY A 14 1.21 33.55 -18.56
CA GLY A 14 -0.06 32.86 -18.61
C GLY A 14 -0.36 32.28 -17.22
N ARG A 15 -1.51 32.68 -16.64
CA ARG A 15 -2.08 32.01 -15.46
C ARG A 15 -2.26 30.55 -15.81
N MET A 16 -1.41 29.70 -15.29
CA MET A 16 -1.69 28.25 -15.25
C MET A 16 -2.95 28.08 -14.42
N SER A 17 -4.02 27.65 -15.09
CA SER A 17 -5.25 27.22 -14.45
C SER A 17 -4.88 26.15 -13.43
N SER A 18 -5.21 26.36 -12.15
CA SER A 18 -5.12 25.35 -11.11
C SER A 18 -6.12 24.25 -11.47
N ARG A 19 -5.67 23.21 -12.18
CA ARG A 19 -6.37 21.92 -12.14
C ARG A 19 -6.39 21.54 -10.67
N GLY A 20 -7.59 21.46 -10.08
CA GLY A 20 -7.77 21.00 -8.73
C GLY A 20 -6.99 19.70 -8.56
N MET A 21 -6.16 19.60 -7.51
CA MET A 21 -5.47 18.36 -7.22
C MET A 21 -6.50 17.29 -6.96
N ALA A 22 -6.32 16.10 -7.60
CA ALA A 22 -7.14 14.95 -7.28
C ALA A 22 -6.90 14.60 -5.80
N SER A 23 -7.98 14.61 -5.00
CA SER A 23 -7.92 14.16 -3.61
C SER A 23 -8.06 12.64 -3.57
N PHE A 24 -7.34 12.01 -2.65
CA PHE A 24 -7.52 10.60 -2.33
C PHE A 24 -8.81 10.41 -1.54
N SER A 25 -9.47 9.28 -1.72
CA SER A 25 -10.65 8.87 -0.96
C SER A 25 -10.43 7.49 -0.35
N LEU A 26 -11.11 7.22 0.77
CA LEU A 26 -11.13 5.88 1.34
C LEU A 26 -11.86 4.96 0.34
N PRO A 27 -11.22 3.89 -0.15
CA PRO A 27 -11.91 2.94 -1.03
C PRO A 27 -12.92 2.12 -0.23
N ASP A 28 -14.07 1.80 -0.84
CA ASP A 28 -15.00 0.84 -0.25
C ASP A 28 -14.38 -0.55 -0.16
N LEU A 29 -14.76 -1.31 0.88
CA LEU A 29 -14.39 -2.72 0.97
C LEU A 29 -15.26 -3.55 0.00
N PRO A 30 -14.67 -4.59 -0.64
CA PRO A 30 -15.45 -5.48 -1.50
C PRO A 30 -16.29 -6.52 -0.72
N TYR A 31 -16.34 -6.43 0.60
CA TYR A 31 -17.04 -7.33 1.52
C TYR A 31 -17.41 -6.60 2.82
N ASP A 32 -18.36 -7.17 3.59
CA ASP A 32 -18.76 -6.63 4.89
C ASP A 32 -17.66 -6.80 5.95
N TYR A 33 -17.65 -5.98 7.00
CA TYR A 33 -16.66 -6.05 8.07
C TYR A 33 -16.59 -7.43 8.75
N SER A 34 -17.71 -8.15 8.86
CA SER A 34 -17.76 -9.50 9.46
C SER A 34 -17.37 -10.63 8.51
N ALA A 35 -17.13 -10.34 7.24
CA ALA A 35 -16.97 -11.36 6.21
C ALA A 35 -15.65 -12.16 6.33
N LEU A 36 -14.67 -11.65 7.06
CA LEU A 36 -13.37 -12.29 7.27
C LEU A 36 -13.28 -13.09 8.58
N GLU A 37 -14.37 -13.16 9.34
CA GLU A 37 -14.42 -14.00 10.53
C GLU A 37 -14.34 -15.49 10.18
N PRO A 38 -13.68 -16.32 11.03
CA PRO A 38 -13.06 -15.95 12.32
C PRO A 38 -11.61 -15.47 12.20
N ALA A 39 -11.04 -15.35 10.99
CA ALA A 39 -9.63 -14.98 10.82
C ALA A 39 -9.33 -13.55 11.24
N ILE A 40 -10.23 -12.61 10.94
CA ILE A 40 -10.15 -11.20 11.39
C ILE A 40 -11.53 -10.80 11.87
N SER A 41 -11.65 -10.29 13.09
CA SER A 41 -12.94 -9.89 13.67
C SER A 41 -13.51 -8.64 13.00
N ALA A 42 -14.84 -8.53 13.00
CA ALA A 42 -15.55 -7.36 12.49
C ALA A 42 -15.09 -6.06 13.19
N GLU A 43 -14.83 -6.09 14.49
CA GLU A 43 -14.33 -4.94 15.26
C GLU A 43 -12.98 -4.45 14.71
N ILE A 44 -12.03 -5.37 14.44
CA ILE A 44 -10.74 -5.01 13.84
C ILE A 44 -10.97 -4.41 12.47
N MET A 45 -11.78 -5.03 11.62
CA MET A 45 -12.03 -4.56 10.26
C MET A 45 -12.63 -3.17 10.22
N GLU A 46 -13.62 -2.88 11.09
CA GLU A 46 -14.26 -1.56 11.17
C GLU A 46 -13.26 -0.49 11.61
N LEU A 47 -12.50 -0.74 12.68
CA LEU A 47 -11.49 0.21 13.19
C LEU A 47 -10.37 0.42 12.17
N HIS A 48 -9.87 -0.66 11.60
CA HIS A 48 -8.74 -0.65 10.69
C HIS A 48 -9.07 0.11 9.40
N HIS A 49 -10.26 -0.11 8.83
CA HIS A 49 -10.73 0.59 7.64
C HIS A 49 -11.19 2.02 7.95
N SER A 50 -12.20 2.18 8.84
CA SER A 50 -12.89 3.47 9.02
C SER A 50 -12.10 4.48 9.87
N LYS A 51 -11.10 4.05 10.64
CA LYS A 51 -10.27 4.92 11.48
C LYS A 51 -8.83 5.00 10.99
N HIS A 52 -8.11 3.87 10.96
CA HIS A 52 -6.69 3.89 10.58
C HIS A 52 -6.49 4.28 9.12
N HIS A 53 -7.09 3.58 8.16
CA HIS A 53 -6.96 3.93 6.75
C HIS A 53 -7.55 5.31 6.44
N GLN A 54 -8.72 5.65 6.97
CA GLN A 54 -9.29 6.99 6.79
C GLN A 54 -8.37 8.10 7.29
N THR A 55 -7.65 7.87 8.40
CA THR A 55 -6.68 8.85 8.91
C THR A 55 -5.52 9.05 7.94
N TYR A 56 -4.98 7.98 7.35
CA TYR A 56 -3.95 8.10 6.31
C TYR A 56 -4.44 8.87 5.09
N VAL A 57 -5.66 8.61 4.64
CA VAL A 57 -6.29 9.36 3.52
C VAL A 57 -6.41 10.84 3.85
N ASN A 58 -6.93 11.18 5.01
CA ASN A 58 -7.10 12.57 5.42
C ASN A 58 -5.74 13.29 5.47
N ASN A 59 -4.75 12.66 6.09
CA ASN A 59 -3.44 13.27 6.31
C ASN A 59 -2.63 13.40 5.00
N VAL A 60 -2.70 12.42 4.08
CA VAL A 60 -2.01 12.56 2.79
C VAL A 60 -2.62 13.68 1.96
N ASN A 61 -3.95 13.87 1.99
CA ASN A 61 -4.59 14.98 1.29
C ASN A 61 -4.11 16.32 1.83
N VAL A 62 -4.06 16.49 3.16
CA VAL A 62 -3.53 17.71 3.80
C VAL A 62 -2.05 17.95 3.44
N ALA A 63 -1.24 16.89 3.44
CA ALA A 63 0.18 17.00 3.11
C ALA A 63 0.40 17.37 1.63
N MET A 64 -0.39 16.81 0.72
CA MET A 64 -0.34 17.11 -0.71
C MET A 64 -0.80 18.54 -1.01
N GLU A 65 -1.84 19.04 -0.32
CA GLU A 65 -2.28 20.45 -0.44
C GLU A 65 -1.18 21.40 -0.01
N LYS A 66 -0.56 21.18 1.16
CA LYS A 66 0.56 21.99 1.65
C LYS A 66 1.76 21.95 0.71
N TYR A 67 2.06 20.77 0.15
CA TYR A 67 3.15 20.60 -0.82
C TYR A 67 2.89 21.45 -2.08
N ALA A 68 1.67 21.40 -2.63
CA ALA A 68 1.33 22.17 -3.82
C ALA A 68 1.33 23.69 -3.58
N ASP A 69 0.84 24.13 -2.43
CA ASP A 69 0.90 25.54 -2.04
C ASP A 69 2.35 26.03 -1.92
N ALA A 70 3.22 25.23 -1.32
CA ALA A 70 4.64 25.51 -1.21
C ALA A 70 5.30 25.55 -2.61
N GLN A 71 4.94 24.61 -3.48
CA GLN A 71 5.43 24.57 -4.86
C GLN A 71 5.02 25.83 -5.65
N ALA A 72 3.76 26.26 -5.52
CA ALA A 72 3.26 27.47 -6.19
C ALA A 72 3.96 28.76 -5.71
N LYS A 73 4.46 28.76 -4.47
CA LYS A 73 5.20 29.90 -3.86
C LYS A 73 6.72 29.80 -4.04
N GLY A 74 7.24 28.68 -4.60
CA GLY A 74 8.68 28.44 -4.67
C GLY A 74 9.34 28.15 -3.31
N ASP A 75 8.54 27.80 -2.30
CA ASP A 75 9.02 27.46 -0.94
C ASP A 75 9.55 26.01 -0.90
N MET A 76 10.81 25.87 -1.26
CA MET A 76 11.50 24.58 -1.29
C MET A 76 11.63 23.95 0.11
N ALA A 77 11.78 24.76 1.15
CA ALA A 77 11.92 24.23 2.52
C ALA A 77 10.64 23.52 2.97
N THR A 78 9.48 24.13 2.75
CA THR A 78 8.19 23.49 3.06
C THR A 78 7.93 22.26 2.17
N GLN A 79 8.30 22.30 0.87
CA GLN A 79 8.19 21.12 0.00
C GLN A 79 8.97 19.93 0.58
N ILE A 80 10.22 20.14 0.97
CA ILE A 80 11.08 19.10 1.58
C ILE A 80 10.47 18.60 2.88
N ALA A 81 9.97 19.50 3.75
CA ALA A 81 9.36 19.11 5.02
C ALA A 81 8.08 18.27 4.87
N MET A 82 7.39 18.33 3.73
CA MET A 82 6.18 17.50 3.48
C MET A 82 6.51 16.10 3.00
N HIS A 83 7.72 15.80 2.54
CA HIS A 83 8.05 14.47 1.98
C HIS A 83 7.81 13.34 2.96
N ASP A 84 8.18 13.48 4.23
CA ASP A 84 8.00 12.44 5.22
C ASP A 84 6.50 12.19 5.51
N ALA A 85 5.71 13.27 5.59
CA ALA A 85 4.27 13.16 5.79
C ALA A 85 3.58 12.50 4.58
N ILE A 86 3.99 12.84 3.36
CA ILE A 86 3.48 12.22 2.12
C ILE A 86 3.91 10.76 2.05
N LYS A 87 5.16 10.43 2.32
CA LYS A 87 5.67 9.07 2.30
C LYS A 87 4.93 8.19 3.31
N PHE A 88 4.76 8.66 4.53
CA PHE A 88 4.11 7.90 5.61
C PHE A 88 2.60 7.73 5.36
N ASN A 89 1.88 8.82 5.14
CA ASN A 89 0.42 8.76 4.98
C ASN A 89 0.01 8.25 3.59
N GLY A 90 0.73 8.63 2.54
CA GLY A 90 0.54 8.10 1.20
C GLY A 90 0.88 6.61 1.12
N GLY A 91 1.96 6.18 1.77
CA GLY A 91 2.31 4.77 1.94
C GLY A 91 1.22 4.01 2.68
N GLY A 92 0.70 4.56 3.79
CA GLY A 92 -0.42 3.99 4.53
C GLY A 92 -1.66 3.82 3.65
N HIS A 93 -2.03 4.83 2.87
CA HIS A 93 -3.14 4.72 1.93
C HIS A 93 -2.92 3.64 0.87
N VAL A 94 -1.75 3.61 0.25
CA VAL A 94 -1.41 2.60 -0.79
C VAL A 94 -1.41 1.19 -0.21
N ASN A 95 -0.74 0.97 0.92
CA ASN A 95 -0.62 -0.34 1.56
C ASN A 95 -1.99 -0.91 1.93
N HIS A 96 -2.85 -0.11 2.56
CA HIS A 96 -4.19 -0.53 2.96
C HIS A 96 -5.11 -0.76 1.75
N SER A 97 -5.01 0.06 0.69
CA SER A 97 -5.76 -0.16 -0.54
C SER A 97 -5.42 -1.51 -1.21
N ILE A 98 -4.16 -1.93 -1.12
CA ILE A 98 -3.74 -3.27 -1.57
C ILE A 98 -4.28 -4.34 -0.62
N PHE A 99 -4.13 -4.14 0.69
CA PHE A 99 -4.53 -5.11 1.71
C PHE A 99 -6.00 -5.49 1.63
N TRP A 100 -6.91 -4.53 1.47
CA TRP A 100 -8.34 -4.83 1.36
C TRP A 100 -8.67 -5.72 0.17
N THR A 101 -8.02 -5.52 -0.97
CA THR A 101 -8.25 -6.35 -2.17
C THR A 101 -7.49 -7.67 -2.13
N ASN A 102 -6.46 -7.79 -1.30
CA ASN A 102 -5.74 -9.04 -1.07
C ASN A 102 -6.51 -10.04 -0.18
N LEU A 103 -7.65 -9.63 0.40
CA LEU A 103 -8.46 -10.47 1.28
C LEU A 103 -9.81 -10.79 0.63
N CYS A 104 -10.39 -11.92 0.99
CA CYS A 104 -11.73 -12.34 0.57
C CYS A 104 -12.42 -13.12 1.70
N PRO A 105 -13.76 -13.17 1.70
CA PRO A 105 -14.51 -14.07 2.59
C PRO A 105 -14.07 -15.53 2.42
N ALA A 106 -14.05 -16.31 3.51
CA ALA A 106 -13.62 -17.71 3.47
C ALA A 106 -14.42 -18.57 2.47
N LYS A 107 -15.70 -18.22 2.22
CA LYS A 107 -16.53 -18.89 1.21
C LYS A 107 -16.06 -18.69 -0.23
N ASP A 108 -15.30 -17.60 -0.48
CA ASP A 108 -14.77 -17.23 -1.79
C ASP A 108 -13.27 -17.57 -1.91
N PHE A 109 -12.73 -18.25 -0.90
CA PHE A 109 -11.33 -18.70 -0.89
C PHE A 109 -11.10 -19.77 -1.94
N GLU A 110 -10.10 -19.54 -2.79
CA GLU A 110 -9.56 -20.53 -3.72
C GLU A 110 -8.03 -20.56 -3.56
N PRO A 111 -7.38 -21.73 -3.57
CA PRO A 111 -5.93 -21.84 -3.50
C PRO A 111 -5.29 -21.21 -4.74
N PRO A 112 -4.01 -20.80 -4.68
CA PRO A 112 -3.31 -20.29 -5.85
C PRO A 112 -3.27 -21.33 -6.96
N SER A 113 -3.41 -20.89 -8.21
CA SER A 113 -3.42 -21.75 -9.39
C SER A 113 -2.60 -21.14 -10.53
N GLY A 114 -2.44 -21.89 -11.62
CA GLY A 114 -1.81 -21.40 -12.84
C GLY A 114 -0.39 -20.88 -12.64
N VAL A 115 -0.10 -19.72 -13.22
CA VAL A 115 1.24 -19.12 -13.22
C VAL A 115 1.75 -18.78 -11.81
N LEU A 116 0.87 -18.33 -10.92
CA LEU A 116 1.26 -18.00 -9.55
C LEU A 116 1.65 -19.26 -8.76
N ALA A 117 0.85 -20.32 -8.84
CA ALA A 117 1.17 -21.59 -8.16
C ALA A 117 2.50 -22.15 -8.65
N ALA A 118 2.72 -22.20 -9.97
CA ALA A 118 3.96 -22.68 -10.56
C ALA A 118 5.18 -21.84 -10.12
N ALA A 119 5.01 -20.52 -10.00
CA ALA A 119 6.08 -19.64 -9.52
C ALA A 119 6.38 -19.84 -8.04
N ILE A 120 5.36 -20.06 -7.20
CA ILE A 120 5.52 -20.39 -5.78
C ILE A 120 6.26 -21.71 -5.63
N ASP A 121 5.81 -22.78 -6.31
CA ASP A 121 6.43 -24.11 -6.24
C ASP A 121 7.89 -24.07 -6.70
N THR A 122 8.16 -23.37 -7.82
CA THR A 122 9.52 -23.28 -8.36
C THR A 122 10.48 -22.55 -7.42
N GLN A 123 10.02 -21.49 -6.73
CA GLN A 123 10.92 -20.60 -5.98
C GLN A 123 10.95 -20.90 -4.49
N PHE A 124 9.89 -21.52 -3.95
CA PHE A 124 9.77 -21.77 -2.52
C PHE A 124 9.63 -23.25 -2.17
N GLY A 125 9.37 -24.12 -3.16
CA GLY A 125 9.19 -25.57 -3.01
C GLY A 125 7.72 -25.99 -2.96
N SER A 126 6.91 -25.30 -2.15
CA SER A 126 5.46 -25.52 -2.06
C SER A 126 4.76 -24.29 -1.51
N LEU A 127 3.42 -24.25 -1.57
CA LEU A 127 2.63 -23.21 -0.92
C LEU A 127 2.86 -23.20 0.60
N GLU A 128 2.95 -24.34 1.23
CA GLU A 128 3.19 -24.47 2.68
C GLU A 128 4.56 -23.92 3.08
N GLU A 129 5.61 -24.24 2.32
CA GLU A 129 6.95 -23.71 2.56
C GLU A 129 7.01 -22.20 2.33
N PHE A 130 6.32 -21.69 1.30
CA PHE A 130 6.18 -20.27 1.09
C PHE A 130 5.51 -19.59 2.28
N GLN A 131 4.35 -20.12 2.73
CA GLN A 131 3.60 -19.57 3.87
C GLN A 131 4.44 -19.58 5.14
N GLY A 132 5.19 -20.65 5.39
CA GLY A 132 6.11 -20.76 6.53
C GLY A 132 7.23 -19.70 6.48
N LYS A 133 7.90 -19.56 5.32
CA LYS A 133 8.95 -18.55 5.10
C LYS A 133 8.41 -17.13 5.23
N PHE A 134 7.23 -16.86 4.65
CA PHE A 134 6.56 -15.57 4.73
C PHE A 134 6.21 -15.21 6.18
N ALA A 135 5.56 -16.14 6.90
CA ALA A 135 5.16 -15.93 8.29
C ALA A 135 6.38 -15.68 9.19
N ALA A 136 7.45 -16.48 9.06
CA ALA A 136 8.68 -16.29 9.84
C ALA A 136 9.33 -14.93 9.57
N THR A 137 9.45 -14.54 8.29
CA THR A 137 10.03 -13.25 7.90
C THR A 137 9.18 -12.07 8.40
N THR A 138 7.85 -12.19 8.29
CA THR A 138 6.91 -11.14 8.67
C THR A 138 6.79 -11.01 10.19
N ALA A 139 6.79 -12.12 10.94
CA ALA A 139 6.77 -12.11 12.40
C ALA A 139 8.02 -11.41 12.99
N ALA A 140 9.15 -11.49 12.31
CA ALA A 140 10.43 -10.90 12.72
C ALA A 140 10.50 -9.37 12.53
N VAL A 141 9.49 -8.74 11.93
CA VAL A 141 9.41 -7.27 11.84
C VAL A 141 9.41 -6.66 13.24
N GLN A 142 10.42 -5.83 13.52
CA GLN A 142 10.54 -5.14 14.80
C GLN A 142 9.63 -3.90 14.82
N GLY A 143 8.71 -3.86 15.76
CA GLY A 143 7.70 -2.80 15.84
C GLY A 143 6.63 -2.94 14.75
N SER A 144 6.24 -1.82 14.18
CA SER A 144 5.18 -1.72 13.17
C SER A 144 5.74 -1.89 11.76
N GLY A 145 5.01 -2.59 10.91
CA GLY A 145 5.41 -2.77 9.52
C GLY A 145 4.54 -3.78 8.78
N TRP A 146 5.06 -4.24 7.65
CA TRP A 146 4.33 -5.09 6.70
C TRP A 146 5.20 -6.25 6.22
N GLY A 147 4.58 -7.41 6.01
CA GLY A 147 5.12 -8.49 5.21
C GLY A 147 4.58 -8.45 3.78
N TRP A 148 5.42 -8.76 2.80
CA TRP A 148 5.08 -8.66 1.39
C TRP A 148 5.52 -9.87 0.59
N LEU A 149 4.64 -10.33 -0.31
CA LEU A 149 5.07 -11.02 -1.52
C LEU A 149 5.15 -9.98 -2.63
N GLY A 150 6.34 -9.78 -3.18
CA GLY A 150 6.60 -8.87 -4.28
C GLY A 150 7.06 -9.59 -5.55
N TYR A 151 6.96 -8.90 -6.67
CA TYR A 151 7.52 -9.33 -7.94
C TYR A 151 8.67 -8.40 -8.34
N ASP A 152 9.82 -8.97 -8.61
CA ASP A 152 11.00 -8.28 -9.13
C ASP A 152 10.95 -8.32 -10.67
N LYS A 153 10.66 -7.17 -11.28
CA LYS A 153 10.62 -7.05 -12.75
C LYS A 153 11.97 -7.29 -13.43
N ALA A 154 13.08 -7.00 -12.75
CA ALA A 154 14.43 -7.15 -13.32
C ALA A 154 14.82 -8.62 -13.44
N THR A 155 14.43 -9.45 -12.47
CA THR A 155 14.79 -10.87 -12.44
C THR A 155 13.64 -11.81 -12.86
N GLY A 156 12.42 -11.30 -12.94
CA GLY A 156 11.22 -12.09 -13.21
C GLY A 156 10.83 -13.03 -12.06
N LYS A 157 11.27 -12.74 -10.82
CA LYS A 157 11.10 -13.62 -9.67
C LYS A 157 10.18 -13.02 -8.61
N LEU A 158 9.58 -13.92 -7.83
CA LEU A 158 8.88 -13.56 -6.60
C LEU A 158 9.91 -13.31 -5.48
N ALA A 159 9.58 -12.41 -4.56
CA ALA A 159 10.42 -12.12 -3.39
C ALA A 159 9.56 -11.91 -2.15
N ILE A 160 9.96 -12.52 -1.03
CA ILE A 160 9.42 -12.17 0.29
C ILE A 160 10.24 -11.00 0.82
N ALA A 161 9.56 -9.93 1.22
CA ALA A 161 10.19 -8.74 1.77
C ALA A 161 9.38 -8.16 2.93
N THR A 162 9.99 -7.30 3.73
CA THR A 162 9.30 -6.54 4.77
C THR A 162 9.55 -5.06 4.61
N THR A 163 8.62 -4.23 5.05
CA THR A 163 8.82 -2.79 5.15
C THR A 163 8.46 -2.32 6.56
N GLY A 164 9.20 -1.33 7.06
CA GLY A 164 8.89 -0.71 8.35
C GLY A 164 7.80 0.34 8.23
N ASN A 165 7.07 0.54 9.30
CA ASN A 165 5.99 1.52 9.39
C ASN A 165 5.01 1.42 8.22
N GLN A 166 4.82 2.52 7.46
CA GLN A 166 3.95 2.55 6.29
C GLN A 166 4.74 2.66 4.96
N ASP A 167 6.03 2.36 4.95
CA ASP A 167 6.81 2.37 3.73
C ASP A 167 6.22 1.39 2.70
N PRO A 168 5.85 1.85 1.49
CA PRO A 168 5.31 0.97 0.47
C PRO A 168 6.42 0.09 -0.13
N LEU A 169 6.07 -1.12 -0.55
CA LEU A 169 7.03 -2.08 -1.12
C LEU A 169 7.77 -1.55 -2.35
N SER A 170 7.16 -0.65 -3.09
CA SER A 170 7.77 0.01 -4.26
C SER A 170 9.08 0.74 -3.92
N THR A 171 9.28 1.17 -2.66
CA THR A 171 10.56 1.76 -2.22
C THR A 171 11.73 0.78 -2.25
N LYS A 172 11.44 -0.53 -2.33
CA LYS A 172 12.43 -1.60 -2.50
C LYS A 172 12.58 -2.07 -3.96
N GLY A 173 11.95 -1.38 -4.91
CA GLY A 173 11.99 -1.75 -6.33
C GLY A 173 11.13 -2.97 -6.70
N LEU A 174 10.27 -3.44 -5.79
CA LEU A 174 9.40 -4.59 -6.00
C LEU A 174 7.95 -4.14 -6.27
N VAL A 175 7.26 -4.89 -7.13
CA VAL A 175 5.82 -4.71 -7.36
C VAL A 175 5.04 -5.49 -6.30
N PRO A 176 4.16 -4.86 -5.50
CA PRO A 176 3.41 -5.55 -4.45
C PRO A 176 2.34 -6.47 -5.02
N LEU A 177 2.36 -7.74 -4.62
CA LEU A 177 1.36 -8.74 -4.99
C LEU A 177 0.44 -9.07 -3.81
N LEU A 178 1.02 -9.36 -2.64
CA LEU A 178 0.32 -9.63 -1.39
C LEU A 178 0.98 -8.84 -0.27
N GLY A 179 0.20 -8.08 0.49
CA GLY A 179 0.63 -7.40 1.70
C GLY A 179 -0.09 -7.93 2.94
N VAL A 180 0.63 -8.07 4.05
CA VAL A 180 0.06 -8.40 5.36
C VAL A 180 0.54 -7.38 6.36
N ASP A 181 -0.42 -6.66 6.94
CA ASP A 181 -0.19 -5.67 7.98
C ASP A 181 0.15 -6.35 9.31
N VAL A 182 1.29 -5.99 9.90
CA VAL A 182 1.69 -6.45 11.24
C VAL A 182 1.88 -5.30 12.24
N TRP A 183 1.25 -4.17 11.97
CA TRP A 183 0.95 -3.20 13.01
C TRP A 183 0.04 -3.83 14.06
N GLU A 184 0.19 -3.49 15.33
CA GLU A 184 -0.65 -4.06 16.40
C GLU A 184 -2.13 -3.78 16.18
N HIS A 185 -2.49 -2.64 15.59
CA HIS A 185 -3.90 -2.33 15.27
C HIS A 185 -4.56 -3.35 14.33
N ALA A 186 -3.78 -4.10 13.54
CA ALA A 186 -4.31 -5.10 12.62
C ALA A 186 -4.71 -6.41 13.30
N TYR A 187 -4.21 -6.69 14.52
CA TYR A 187 -4.43 -8.00 15.15
C TYR A 187 -4.57 -7.99 16.66
N TYR A 188 -4.13 -6.94 17.38
CA TYR A 188 -3.99 -6.99 18.85
C TYR A 188 -5.30 -7.21 19.61
N LEU A 189 -6.42 -6.66 19.14
CA LEU A 189 -7.71 -6.85 19.78
C LEU A 189 -8.12 -8.33 19.85
N GLN A 190 -7.78 -9.12 18.84
CA GLN A 190 -8.14 -10.54 18.74
C GLN A 190 -7.01 -11.48 19.17
N TYR A 191 -5.80 -11.23 18.73
CA TYR A 191 -4.65 -12.12 18.93
C TYR A 191 -3.69 -11.66 20.03
N LYS A 192 -3.94 -10.51 20.65
CA LYS A 192 -3.07 -9.90 21.66
C LYS A 192 -1.63 -9.79 21.17
N ASN A 193 -0.66 -10.17 21.99
CA ASN A 193 0.75 -10.15 21.65
C ASN A 193 1.22 -11.35 20.80
N VAL A 194 0.30 -12.24 20.37
CA VAL A 194 0.65 -13.46 19.63
C VAL A 194 0.52 -13.24 18.12
N ARG A 195 1.39 -12.38 17.56
CA ARG A 195 1.46 -12.11 16.12
C ARG A 195 1.51 -13.37 15.24
N PRO A 196 2.24 -14.46 15.62
CA PRO A 196 2.26 -15.69 14.83
C PRO A 196 0.88 -16.33 14.62
N ASP A 197 -0.04 -16.25 15.58
CA ASP A 197 -1.38 -16.81 15.44
C ASP A 197 -2.21 -16.03 14.39
N TYR A 198 -2.09 -14.71 14.36
CA TYR A 198 -2.65 -13.88 13.32
C TYR A 198 -2.09 -14.25 11.94
N LEU A 199 -0.76 -14.39 11.83
CA LEU A 199 -0.09 -14.77 10.58
C LEU A 199 -0.43 -16.19 10.11
N LYS A 200 -0.86 -17.07 11.01
CA LYS A 200 -1.40 -18.39 10.66
C LYS A 200 -2.84 -18.29 10.19
N ALA A 201 -3.65 -17.47 10.84
CA ALA A 201 -5.08 -17.35 10.54
C ALA A 201 -5.36 -16.64 9.22
N ILE A 202 -4.55 -15.63 8.86
CA ILE A 202 -4.82 -14.78 7.69
C ILE A 202 -4.84 -15.56 6.36
N TRP A 203 -4.14 -16.69 6.27
CA TRP A 203 -4.12 -17.52 5.06
C TRP A 203 -5.49 -18.06 4.65
N GLN A 204 -6.46 -18.11 5.60
CA GLN A 204 -7.83 -18.56 5.34
C GLN A 204 -8.66 -17.54 4.54
N VAL A 205 -8.20 -16.29 4.46
CA VAL A 205 -8.91 -15.18 3.84
C VAL A 205 -8.07 -14.45 2.78
N VAL A 206 -6.92 -14.99 2.38
CA VAL A 206 -6.13 -14.42 1.27
C VAL A 206 -6.83 -14.68 -0.05
N SER A 207 -7.08 -13.62 -0.82
CA SER A 207 -7.57 -13.69 -2.19
C SER A 207 -6.42 -14.01 -3.18
N TRP A 208 -6.13 -15.28 -3.36
CA TRP A 208 -5.11 -15.71 -4.32
C TRP A 208 -5.46 -15.34 -5.77
N LYS A 209 -6.74 -15.16 -6.06
CA LYS A 209 -7.20 -14.61 -7.33
C LYS A 209 -6.64 -13.20 -7.55
N ASN A 210 -6.79 -12.31 -6.57
CA ASN A 210 -6.26 -10.94 -6.66
C ASN A 210 -4.72 -10.94 -6.72
N VAL A 211 -4.05 -11.82 -5.98
CA VAL A 211 -2.59 -11.97 -6.04
C VAL A 211 -2.13 -12.41 -7.44
N SER A 212 -2.86 -13.32 -8.08
CA SER A 212 -2.59 -13.75 -9.47
C SER A 212 -2.78 -12.61 -10.46
N GLU A 213 -3.91 -11.89 -10.38
CA GLU A 213 -4.19 -10.72 -11.23
C GLU A 213 -3.09 -9.65 -11.13
N ARG A 214 -2.59 -9.40 -9.92
CA ARG A 214 -1.46 -8.47 -9.69
C ARG A 214 -0.16 -8.99 -10.30
N LEU A 215 0.11 -10.28 -10.24
CA LEU A 215 1.27 -10.88 -10.89
C LEU A 215 1.20 -10.75 -12.42
N GLU A 216 0.05 -11.03 -13.01
CA GLU A 216 -0.17 -10.88 -14.45
C GLU A 216 0.02 -9.43 -14.90
N ALA A 217 -0.55 -8.47 -14.17
CA ALA A 217 -0.35 -7.05 -14.44
C ALA A 217 1.10 -6.60 -14.26
N ALA A 218 1.84 -7.18 -13.30
CA ALA A 218 3.24 -6.83 -13.07
C ALA A 218 4.18 -7.33 -14.16
N LYS A 219 3.79 -8.37 -14.92
CA LYS A 219 4.57 -8.95 -16.02
C LYS A 219 4.44 -8.16 -17.33
N GLN A 220 3.45 -7.31 -17.46
CA GLN A 220 3.28 -6.39 -18.59
C GLN A 220 4.23 -5.19 -18.47
#